data_d6d4d531a0705b39257c3aa0eb384bf1
#
_entry.id   d6d4d531a0705b39257c3aa0eb384bf1
#
_cell.length_a   1.000
_cell.length_b   1.000
_cell.length_c   1.000
_cell.angle_alpha   90.00
_cell.angle_beta   90.00
_cell.angle_gamma   90.00
#
_symmetry.space_group_name_H-M   'P 1'
#
loop_
_entity.id
_entity.type
_entity.pdbx_description
1 polymer ?
#
loop_
_entity_poly.entity_id
_entity_poly.type
_entity_poly.pdbx_seq_one_letter_code
_entity_poly.pdbx_strand_id
1 'polypeptide(L)'
;MKQKFSSLFVLLVLLLTGLQVSAQSTPKPFDIEQPSLRVFLPAPELATGRAVVACPGGGYSGLAVNHEGYDWAPYFNKQGIALIVLKYRMPKGDRTLPISDAEAAMKMVRDSADVWNLNPNDIGIMGSSAGGHLASTIATHAPEALRPNFQILFYPVITMDKSFTHMGSHDNLLGKDASADLEKEFSNEKQVTKETPRAFIVYSDDECNDSACAMSDNSDFLCIYFFSAAQVIHYCFRICGKILIVSCCVITL
;
A
#
# COMPACT_ATOMS: atom_id res chain seq x y z
N MET A 1 18.89 -38.34 -56.05
CA MET A 1 18.64 -37.06 -55.25
C MET A 1 17.30 -37.12 -54.50
N LYS A 2 17.10 -38.05 -53.56
CA LYS A 2 15.82 -38.19 -52.84
C LYS A 2 15.96 -38.51 -51.32
N GLN A 3 17.05 -38.13 -50.68
CA GLN A 3 17.25 -38.52 -49.27
C GLN A 3 17.72 -37.43 -48.29
N LYS A 4 17.66 -36.14 -48.67
CA LYS A 4 18.11 -35.05 -47.80
C LYS A 4 17.01 -34.17 -47.23
N PHE A 5 15.73 -34.37 -47.59
CA PHE A 5 14.60 -33.54 -47.10
C PHE A 5 13.93 -34.10 -45.85
N SER A 6 14.13 -35.37 -45.47
CA SER A 6 13.43 -35.99 -44.37
C SER A 6 14.02 -35.66 -42.98
N SER A 7 15.36 -35.45 -42.90
CA SER A 7 16.01 -35.20 -41.60
C SER A 7 15.81 -33.78 -41.08
N LEU A 8 15.65 -32.80 -41.98
CA LEU A 8 15.44 -31.40 -41.56
C LEU A 8 14.02 -31.18 -41.02
N PHE A 9 13.04 -31.89 -41.56
CA PHE A 9 11.65 -31.80 -41.15
C PHE A 9 11.41 -32.46 -39.76
N VAL A 10 12.10 -33.57 -39.48
CA VAL A 10 12.06 -34.26 -38.18
C VAL A 10 12.75 -33.43 -37.11
N LEU A 11 13.84 -32.72 -37.42
CA LEU A 11 14.53 -31.84 -36.49
C LEU A 11 13.69 -30.59 -36.15
N LEU A 12 12.96 -30.04 -37.13
CA LEU A 12 12.08 -28.89 -36.93
C LEU A 12 10.84 -29.23 -36.10
N VAL A 13 10.28 -30.44 -36.25
CA VAL A 13 9.15 -30.94 -35.45
C VAL A 13 9.59 -31.23 -34.01
N LEU A 14 10.82 -31.73 -33.79
CA LEU A 14 11.36 -31.95 -32.44
C LEU A 14 11.70 -30.64 -31.71
N LEU A 15 12.03 -29.56 -32.41
CA LEU A 15 12.24 -28.24 -31.83
C LEU A 15 10.91 -27.55 -31.48
N LEU A 16 9.80 -27.88 -32.11
CA LEU A 16 8.48 -27.32 -31.83
C LEU A 16 7.74 -28.04 -30.70
N THR A 17 8.14 -29.26 -30.31
CA THR A 17 7.53 -30.01 -29.21
C THR A 17 8.22 -29.79 -27.85
N GLY A 18 9.32 -29.03 -27.82
CA GLY A 18 10.15 -28.83 -26.63
C GLY A 18 9.81 -27.62 -25.76
N LEU A 19 8.88 -26.76 -26.15
CA LEU A 19 8.50 -25.57 -25.39
C LEU A 19 7.02 -25.64 -24.97
N GLN A 20 6.67 -26.66 -24.22
CA GLN A 20 5.56 -26.49 -23.28
C GLN A 20 6.09 -25.67 -22.11
N VAL A 21 6.10 -24.34 -22.25
CA VAL A 21 6.09 -23.46 -21.09
C VAL A 21 4.78 -23.77 -20.38
N SER A 22 4.87 -24.61 -19.37
CA SER A 22 3.78 -24.78 -18.41
C SER A 22 3.56 -23.38 -17.82
N ALA A 23 2.52 -22.70 -18.26
CA ALA A 23 2.09 -21.47 -17.61
C ALA A 23 1.78 -21.85 -16.17
N GLN A 24 2.71 -21.56 -15.27
CA GLN A 24 2.51 -21.79 -13.86
C GLN A 24 1.33 -20.90 -13.42
N SER A 25 0.25 -21.52 -12.98
CA SER A 25 -0.94 -20.79 -12.57
C SER A 25 -0.62 -19.91 -11.35
N THR A 26 -1.20 -18.71 -11.32
CA THR A 26 -1.15 -17.85 -10.14
C THR A 26 -1.51 -18.66 -8.89
N PRO A 27 -0.68 -18.65 -7.84
CA PRO A 27 -0.95 -19.38 -6.62
C PRO A 27 -2.32 -19.02 -6.03
N LYS A 28 -3.01 -20.00 -5.46
CA LYS A 28 -4.27 -19.72 -4.76
C LYS A 28 -4.00 -18.86 -3.53
N PRO A 29 -4.84 -17.86 -3.25
CA PRO A 29 -4.74 -17.09 -2.00
C PRO A 29 -4.84 -18.00 -0.78
N PHE A 30 -4.13 -17.66 0.28
CA PHE A 30 -4.17 -18.37 1.55
C PHE A 30 -4.24 -17.39 2.73
N ASP A 31 -4.79 -17.85 3.84
CA ASP A 31 -4.96 -17.07 5.06
C ASP A 31 -3.92 -17.45 6.12
N ILE A 32 -3.50 -16.45 6.89
CA ILE A 32 -2.70 -16.59 8.12
C ILE A 32 -3.56 -16.05 9.27
N GLU A 33 -3.65 -16.79 10.37
CA GLU A 33 -4.55 -16.40 11.46
C GLU A 33 -3.97 -15.34 12.38
N GLN A 34 -2.63 -15.33 12.58
CA GLN A 34 -1.98 -14.38 13.48
C GLN A 34 -0.61 -13.93 12.94
N PRO A 35 -0.49 -12.65 12.53
CA PRO A 35 -1.58 -11.66 12.38
C PRO A 35 -2.62 -12.14 11.36
N SER A 36 -3.86 -11.62 11.43
CA SER A 36 -4.91 -12.06 10.48
C SER A 36 -4.66 -11.47 9.10
N LEU A 37 -4.08 -12.27 8.21
CA LEU A 37 -3.67 -11.89 6.87
C LEU A 37 -4.34 -12.75 5.81
N ARG A 38 -4.61 -12.16 4.65
CA ARG A 38 -4.87 -12.90 3.42
C ARG A 38 -3.80 -12.58 2.40
N VAL A 39 -3.11 -13.60 1.92
CA VAL A 39 -1.93 -13.49 1.06
C VAL A 39 -2.28 -13.84 -0.37
N PHE A 40 -1.90 -12.97 -1.31
CA PHE A 40 -2.05 -13.12 -2.74
C PHE A 40 -0.68 -13.00 -3.40
N LEU A 41 -0.10 -14.12 -3.77
CA LEU A 41 1.19 -14.16 -4.46
C LEU A 41 0.98 -14.07 -5.98
N PRO A 42 1.85 -13.36 -6.71
CA PRO A 42 1.83 -13.38 -8.17
C PRO A 42 2.24 -14.75 -8.70
N ALA A 43 1.99 -15.00 -9.97
CA ALA A 43 2.55 -16.15 -10.66
C ALA A 43 4.08 -16.09 -10.58
N PRO A 44 4.77 -17.21 -10.29
CA PRO A 44 6.22 -17.21 -10.06
C PRO A 44 7.05 -16.57 -11.19
N GLU A 45 6.61 -16.75 -12.43
CA GLU A 45 7.26 -16.17 -13.61
C GLU A 45 7.11 -14.66 -13.74
N LEU A 46 6.15 -14.06 -13.03
CA LEU A 46 5.94 -12.62 -12.99
C LEU A 46 6.56 -11.97 -11.76
N ALA A 47 6.87 -12.77 -10.72
CA ALA A 47 7.27 -12.26 -9.40
C ALA A 47 8.48 -11.32 -9.48
N THR A 48 8.30 -10.09 -9.02
CA THR A 48 9.36 -9.07 -8.94
C THR A 48 10.14 -9.12 -7.62
N GLY A 49 9.64 -9.87 -6.64
CA GLY A 49 10.10 -9.84 -5.27
C GLY A 49 9.47 -8.72 -4.42
N ARG A 50 8.76 -7.77 -5.03
CA ARG A 50 8.07 -6.69 -4.31
C ARG A 50 6.79 -7.20 -3.63
N ALA A 51 6.52 -6.66 -2.43
CA ALA A 51 5.29 -6.94 -1.71
C ALA A 51 4.67 -5.66 -1.14
N VAL A 52 3.35 -5.69 -0.93
CA VAL A 52 2.59 -4.61 -0.30
C VAL A 52 1.67 -5.19 0.76
N VAL A 53 1.79 -4.71 1.99
CA VAL A 53 0.83 -4.96 3.07
C VAL A 53 -0.28 -3.92 2.98
N ALA A 54 -1.52 -4.36 2.76
CA ALA A 54 -2.67 -3.49 2.61
C ALA A 54 -3.48 -3.41 3.91
N CYS A 55 -3.74 -2.18 4.36
CA CYS A 55 -4.57 -1.83 5.51
C CYS A 55 -5.88 -1.21 5.01
N PRO A 56 -6.98 -1.96 4.92
CA PRO A 56 -8.28 -1.42 4.51
C PRO A 56 -8.79 -0.35 5.48
N GLY A 57 -9.54 0.64 4.97
CA GLY A 57 -10.22 1.62 5.79
C GLY A 57 -11.49 1.11 6.45
N GLY A 58 -12.24 2.02 7.05
CA GLY A 58 -13.50 1.74 7.75
C GLY A 58 -13.60 2.49 9.08
N GLY A 59 -12.93 3.65 9.19
CA GLY A 59 -13.04 4.56 10.33
C GLY A 59 -12.57 3.97 11.67
N TYR A 60 -11.74 2.94 11.65
CA TYR A 60 -11.37 2.13 12.83
C TYR A 60 -12.57 1.48 13.55
N SER A 61 -13.72 1.39 12.89
CA SER A 61 -14.92 0.71 13.39
C SER A 61 -15.31 -0.53 12.61
N GLY A 62 -14.68 -0.74 11.45
CA GLY A 62 -14.86 -1.87 10.56
C GLY A 62 -13.72 -1.94 9.55
N LEU A 63 -13.80 -2.89 8.61
CA LEU A 63 -12.81 -3.09 7.55
C LEU A 63 -13.48 -3.26 6.19
N ALA A 64 -13.14 -2.39 5.27
CA ALA A 64 -13.55 -2.45 3.86
C ALA A 64 -12.71 -3.48 3.07
N VAL A 65 -12.55 -4.70 3.59
CA VAL A 65 -11.58 -5.71 3.11
C VAL A 65 -11.72 -6.09 1.65
N ASN A 66 -12.91 -5.95 1.05
CA ASN A 66 -13.12 -6.29 -0.35
C ASN A 66 -12.55 -5.19 -1.24
N HIS A 67 -13.20 -4.04 -1.35
CA HIS A 67 -12.85 -2.99 -2.32
C HIS A 67 -11.56 -2.22 -1.97
N GLU A 68 -11.15 -2.17 -0.71
CA GLU A 68 -9.88 -1.55 -0.28
C GLU A 68 -8.77 -2.57 0.02
N GLY A 69 -9.05 -3.83 -0.19
CA GLY A 69 -8.12 -4.93 0.05
C GLY A 69 -8.09 -5.94 -1.10
N TYR A 70 -8.98 -6.92 -1.09
CA TYR A 70 -8.92 -8.09 -1.97
C TYR A 70 -9.03 -7.75 -3.45
N ASP A 71 -9.85 -6.75 -3.81
CA ASP A 71 -10.08 -6.36 -5.21
C ASP A 71 -8.83 -5.76 -5.87
N TRP A 72 -7.83 -5.34 -5.09
CA TRP A 72 -6.53 -4.90 -5.59
C TRP A 72 -5.62 -6.06 -6.01
N ALA A 73 -5.87 -7.29 -5.54
CA ALA A 73 -4.97 -8.42 -5.77
C ALA A 73 -4.74 -8.73 -7.26
N PRO A 74 -5.76 -8.75 -8.15
CA PRO A 74 -5.53 -8.99 -9.57
C PRO A 74 -4.62 -7.95 -10.23
N TYR A 75 -4.74 -6.67 -9.80
CA TYR A 75 -3.89 -5.59 -10.31
C TYR A 75 -2.43 -5.78 -9.88
N PHE A 76 -2.17 -5.95 -8.57
CA PHE A 76 -0.82 -6.12 -8.05
C PHE A 76 -0.16 -7.39 -8.57
N ASN A 77 -0.86 -8.53 -8.56
CA ASN A 77 -0.32 -9.79 -9.03
C ASN A 77 0.01 -9.77 -10.53
N LYS A 78 -0.78 -9.06 -11.36
CA LYS A 78 -0.46 -8.84 -12.78
C LYS A 78 0.85 -8.06 -12.97
N GLN A 79 1.21 -7.19 -12.01
CA GLN A 79 2.48 -6.45 -12.00
C GLN A 79 3.61 -7.24 -11.33
N GLY A 80 3.38 -8.49 -10.96
CA GLY A 80 4.38 -9.32 -10.27
C GLY A 80 4.60 -8.96 -8.81
N ILE A 81 3.66 -8.22 -8.20
CA ILE A 81 3.75 -7.74 -6.82
C ILE A 81 2.84 -8.59 -5.94
N ALA A 82 3.36 -9.09 -4.82
CA ALA A 82 2.54 -9.76 -3.82
C ALA A 82 1.68 -8.75 -3.06
N LEU A 83 0.42 -9.08 -2.83
CA LEU A 83 -0.48 -8.31 -1.98
C LEU A 83 -0.83 -9.11 -0.73
N ILE A 84 -0.65 -8.49 0.44
CA ILE A 84 -0.97 -9.08 1.73
C ILE A 84 -1.98 -8.17 2.43
N VAL A 85 -3.24 -8.62 2.55
CA VAL A 85 -4.31 -7.83 3.14
C VAL A 85 -4.41 -8.13 4.62
N LEU A 86 -4.20 -7.11 5.45
CA LEU A 86 -4.29 -7.19 6.90
C LEU A 86 -5.73 -6.93 7.37
N LYS A 87 -6.26 -7.87 8.13
CA LYS A 87 -7.52 -7.69 8.88
C LYS A 87 -7.19 -7.31 10.32
N TYR A 88 -6.78 -6.06 10.53
CA TYR A 88 -6.37 -5.57 11.85
C TYR A 88 -7.55 -5.47 12.82
N ARG A 89 -7.26 -5.65 14.10
CA ARG A 89 -8.25 -5.53 15.18
C ARG A 89 -8.70 -4.08 15.35
N MET A 90 -10.01 -3.92 15.61
CA MET A 90 -10.58 -2.61 15.91
C MET A 90 -10.10 -2.09 17.26
N PRO A 91 -9.62 -0.84 17.32
CA PRO A 91 -9.00 -0.29 18.53
C PRO A 91 -9.98 -0.11 19.68
N LYS A 92 -11.19 0.39 19.44
CA LYS A 92 -12.16 0.73 20.49
C LYS A 92 -11.53 1.62 21.59
N GLY A 93 -10.68 2.56 21.18
CA GLY A 93 -9.89 3.43 22.07
C GLY A 93 -8.50 2.87 22.44
N ASP A 94 -8.23 1.61 22.17
CA ASP A 94 -6.89 1.01 22.36
C ASP A 94 -6.13 0.95 21.02
N ARG A 95 -5.42 2.01 20.72
CA ARG A 95 -4.62 2.15 19.49
C ARG A 95 -3.52 1.11 19.32
N THR A 96 -3.10 0.45 20.42
CA THR A 96 -2.04 -0.56 20.36
C THR A 96 -2.47 -1.80 19.58
N LEU A 97 -3.76 -2.09 19.52
CA LEU A 97 -4.29 -3.26 18.82
C LEU A 97 -4.01 -3.21 17.30
N PRO A 98 -4.49 -2.21 16.53
CA PRO A 98 -4.22 -2.17 15.09
C PRO A 98 -2.73 -1.95 14.79
N ILE A 99 -2.01 -1.18 15.60
CA ILE A 99 -0.58 -0.92 15.41
C ILE A 99 0.22 -2.22 15.56
N SER A 100 0.02 -2.97 16.65
CA SER A 100 0.71 -4.24 16.85
C SER A 100 0.39 -5.28 15.78
N ASP A 101 -0.84 -5.28 15.25
CA ASP A 101 -1.21 -6.15 14.13
C ASP A 101 -0.47 -5.78 12.84
N ALA A 102 -0.34 -4.47 12.56
CA ALA A 102 0.37 -4.00 11.38
C ALA A 102 1.89 -4.23 11.50
N GLU A 103 2.48 -4.01 12.66
CA GLU A 103 3.89 -4.35 12.94
C GLU A 103 4.14 -5.86 12.80
N ALA A 104 3.25 -6.70 13.34
CA ALA A 104 3.34 -8.14 13.21
C ALA A 104 3.20 -8.59 11.74
N ALA A 105 2.34 -7.92 10.96
CA ALA A 105 2.20 -8.17 9.53
C ALA A 105 3.51 -7.85 8.78
N MET A 106 4.09 -6.67 9.02
CA MET A 106 5.37 -6.27 8.42
C MET A 106 6.49 -7.26 8.76
N LYS A 107 6.55 -7.70 10.02
CA LYS A 107 7.50 -8.72 10.46
C LYS A 107 7.27 -10.04 9.75
N MET A 108 6.03 -10.54 9.74
CA MET A 108 5.67 -11.82 9.12
C MET A 108 6.04 -11.86 7.64
N VAL A 109 5.78 -10.79 6.88
CA VAL A 109 6.10 -10.71 5.45
C VAL A 109 7.61 -10.74 5.23
N ARG A 110 8.40 -10.06 6.07
CA ARG A 110 9.87 -10.12 6.01
C ARG A 110 10.43 -11.49 6.37
N ASP A 111 9.93 -12.08 7.44
CA ASP A 111 10.35 -13.42 7.87
C ASP A 111 10.02 -14.51 6.84
N SER A 112 8.96 -14.29 6.05
CA SER A 112 8.51 -15.21 5.01
C SER A 112 9.11 -14.92 3.63
N ALA A 113 10.02 -13.94 3.51
CA ALA A 113 10.50 -13.46 2.23
C ALA A 113 11.10 -14.56 1.36
N ASP A 114 11.92 -15.43 1.91
CA ASP A 114 12.53 -16.56 1.18
C ASP A 114 11.48 -17.56 0.67
N VAL A 115 10.48 -17.87 1.52
CA VAL A 115 9.42 -18.85 1.19
C VAL A 115 8.46 -18.29 0.14
N TRP A 116 8.19 -16.98 0.16
CA TRP A 116 7.26 -16.34 -0.74
C TRP A 116 7.94 -15.70 -1.97
N ASN A 117 9.26 -15.92 -2.12
CA ASN A 117 10.06 -15.33 -3.19
C ASN A 117 9.96 -13.79 -3.22
N LEU A 118 10.15 -13.16 -2.06
CA LEU A 118 10.12 -11.72 -1.87
C LEU A 118 11.50 -11.15 -1.57
N ASN A 119 11.68 -9.87 -1.88
CA ASN A 119 12.83 -9.09 -1.42
C ASN A 119 12.48 -8.40 -0.09
N PRO A 120 13.09 -8.75 1.05
CA PRO A 120 12.79 -8.14 2.34
C PRO A 120 13.07 -6.63 2.40
N ASN A 121 13.85 -6.11 1.44
CA ASN A 121 14.16 -4.69 1.32
C ASN A 121 13.26 -3.94 0.29
N ASP A 122 12.19 -4.58 -0.20
CA ASP A 122 11.23 -3.96 -1.13
C ASP A 122 9.78 -4.30 -0.72
N ILE A 123 9.47 -4.13 0.56
CA ILE A 123 8.15 -4.36 1.14
C ILE A 123 7.55 -3.03 1.54
N GLY A 124 6.45 -2.68 0.88
CA GLY A 124 5.67 -1.46 1.17
C GLY A 124 4.47 -1.72 2.06
N ILE A 125 3.86 -0.61 2.51
CA ILE A 125 2.56 -0.61 3.16
C ILE A 125 1.59 0.26 2.35
N MET A 126 0.33 -0.14 2.29
CA MET A 126 -0.74 0.59 1.61
C MET A 126 -1.92 0.73 2.55
N GLY A 127 -2.63 1.85 2.47
CA GLY A 127 -3.87 2.00 3.22
C GLY A 127 -4.78 3.08 2.66
N SER A 128 -6.07 2.90 2.92
CA SER A 128 -7.13 3.83 2.53
C SER A 128 -7.81 4.40 3.77
N SER A 129 -8.18 5.69 3.76
CA SER A 129 -8.92 6.33 4.85
C SER A 129 -8.25 6.09 6.23
N ALA A 130 -8.93 5.51 7.21
CA ALA A 130 -8.37 5.11 8.50
C ALA A 130 -7.24 4.07 8.37
N GLY A 131 -7.29 3.18 7.37
CA GLY A 131 -6.19 2.27 7.04
C GLY A 131 -4.96 3.01 6.50
N GLY A 132 -5.17 4.13 5.81
CA GLY A 132 -4.12 5.07 5.41
C GLY A 132 -3.46 5.74 6.62
N HIS A 133 -4.23 6.06 7.65
CA HIS A 133 -3.69 6.51 8.93
C HIS A 133 -2.82 5.42 9.57
N LEU A 134 -3.30 4.18 9.65
CA LEU A 134 -2.52 3.06 10.19
C LEU A 134 -1.22 2.85 9.38
N ALA A 135 -1.30 2.85 8.06
CA ALA A 135 -0.14 2.68 7.19
C ALA A 135 0.90 3.79 7.42
N SER A 136 0.48 5.06 7.48
CA SER A 136 1.38 6.19 7.75
C SER A 136 1.91 6.19 9.19
N THR A 137 1.13 5.68 10.15
CA THR A 137 1.62 5.48 11.54
C THR A 137 2.77 4.47 11.57
N ILE A 138 2.65 3.34 10.88
CA ILE A 138 3.76 2.37 10.78
C ILE A 138 4.98 2.98 10.08
N ALA A 139 4.75 3.78 9.04
CA ALA A 139 5.85 4.45 8.32
C ALA A 139 6.61 5.48 9.17
N THR A 140 5.95 6.13 10.13
CA THR A 140 6.54 7.20 10.95
C THR A 140 7.00 6.73 12.33
N HIS A 141 6.32 5.75 12.95
CA HIS A 141 6.57 5.37 14.34
C HIS A 141 7.27 4.01 14.49
N ALA A 142 7.12 3.09 13.54
CA ALA A 142 7.67 1.75 13.69
C ALA A 142 9.22 1.77 13.77
N PRO A 143 9.81 0.86 14.56
CA PRO A 143 11.24 0.62 14.55
C PRO A 143 11.76 0.32 13.14
N GLU A 144 13.00 0.65 12.84
CA GLU A 144 13.63 0.48 11.51
C GLU A 144 13.39 -0.93 10.93
N ALA A 145 13.52 -1.97 11.74
CA ALA A 145 13.32 -3.36 11.31
C ALA A 145 11.89 -3.68 10.84
N LEU A 146 10.91 -2.92 11.29
CA LEU A 146 9.48 -3.09 10.95
C LEU A 146 8.98 -2.02 9.99
N ARG A 147 9.75 -0.94 9.78
CA ARG A 147 9.36 0.18 8.92
C ARG A 147 9.27 -0.27 7.47
N PRO A 148 8.20 0.10 6.72
CA PRO A 148 8.08 -0.22 5.31
C PRO A 148 9.17 0.47 4.48
N ASN A 149 9.45 -0.05 3.27
CA ASN A 149 10.40 0.57 2.34
C ASN A 149 9.75 1.71 1.51
N PHE A 150 8.43 1.71 1.41
CA PHE A 150 7.62 2.76 0.80
C PHE A 150 6.18 2.67 1.31
N GLN A 151 5.39 3.72 1.08
CA GLN A 151 3.98 3.73 1.44
C GLN A 151 3.10 4.24 0.29
N ILE A 152 1.87 3.70 0.20
CA ILE A 152 0.84 4.09 -0.76
C ILE A 152 -0.42 4.44 0.04
N LEU A 153 -0.87 5.68 -0.06
CA LEU A 153 -1.96 6.21 0.76
C LEU A 153 -3.09 6.72 -0.14
N PHE A 154 -4.26 6.14 0.00
CA PHE A 154 -5.47 6.56 -0.71
C PHE A 154 -6.38 7.32 0.25
N TYR A 155 -6.69 8.59 -0.06
CA TYR A 155 -7.55 9.46 0.77
C TYR A 155 -7.34 9.23 2.28
N PRO A 156 -6.07 9.26 2.75
CA PRO A 156 -5.76 8.83 4.11
C PRO A 156 -6.26 9.83 5.14
N VAL A 157 -6.72 9.36 6.29
CA VAL A 157 -6.69 10.16 7.49
C VAL A 157 -5.22 10.33 7.88
N ILE A 158 -4.75 11.54 8.13
CA ILE A 158 -3.35 11.83 8.47
C ILE A 158 -3.24 12.52 9.83
N THR A 159 -4.00 13.60 10.02
CA THR A 159 -4.01 14.34 11.28
C THR A 159 -5.01 13.76 12.26
N MET A 160 -4.74 13.95 13.56
CA MET A 160 -5.69 13.73 14.64
C MET A 160 -6.12 15.03 15.33
N ASP A 161 -5.84 16.17 14.71
CA ASP A 161 -6.32 17.47 15.18
C ASP A 161 -7.84 17.57 15.01
N LYS A 162 -8.55 17.72 16.12
CA LYS A 162 -10.03 17.74 16.17
C LYS A 162 -10.68 18.81 15.30
N SER A 163 -9.93 19.86 14.92
CA SER A 163 -10.49 20.95 14.13
C SER A 163 -10.80 20.56 12.68
N PHE A 164 -10.14 19.51 12.15
CA PHE A 164 -10.30 19.09 10.77
C PHE A 164 -10.02 17.60 10.47
N THR A 165 -9.83 16.76 11.51
CA THR A 165 -9.72 15.32 11.33
C THR A 165 -11.07 14.66 11.05
N HIS A 166 -11.05 13.45 10.51
CA HIS A 166 -12.22 12.58 10.50
C HIS A 166 -12.52 12.10 11.93
N MET A 167 -13.46 12.75 12.60
CA MET A 167 -13.76 12.53 14.02
C MET A 167 -14.10 11.08 14.38
N GLY A 168 -14.76 10.34 13.47
CA GLY A 168 -15.03 8.92 13.70
C GLY A 168 -13.75 8.09 13.85
N SER A 169 -12.74 8.34 13.01
CA SER A 169 -11.44 7.68 13.12
C SER A 169 -10.68 8.09 14.37
N HIS A 170 -10.72 9.39 14.70
CA HIS A 170 -10.11 9.93 15.91
C HIS A 170 -10.66 9.23 17.16
N ASP A 171 -11.99 9.27 17.34
CA ASP A 171 -12.66 8.75 18.54
C ASP A 171 -12.47 7.23 18.68
N ASN A 172 -12.52 6.50 17.57
CA ASN A 172 -12.34 5.05 17.58
C ASN A 172 -10.90 4.65 17.91
N LEU A 173 -9.90 5.42 17.44
CA LEU A 173 -8.48 5.11 17.65
C LEU A 173 -8.00 5.59 19.02
N LEU A 174 -8.22 6.86 19.34
CA LEU A 174 -7.64 7.54 20.50
C LEU A 174 -8.60 7.67 21.68
N GLY A 175 -9.91 7.55 21.44
CA GLY A 175 -10.95 7.87 22.41
C GLY A 175 -11.39 9.34 22.32
N LYS A 176 -12.63 9.61 22.76
CA LYS A 176 -13.24 10.96 22.70
C LYS A 176 -12.48 11.99 23.53
N ASP A 177 -11.89 11.55 24.64
CA ASP A 177 -11.19 12.39 25.61
C ASP A 177 -9.67 12.34 25.42
N ALA A 178 -9.19 12.06 24.19
CA ALA A 178 -7.77 12.05 23.89
C ALA A 178 -7.12 13.40 24.26
N SER A 179 -5.93 13.33 24.86
CA SER A 179 -5.15 14.53 25.19
C SER A 179 -4.55 15.16 23.93
N ALA A 180 -4.28 16.46 24.00
CA ALA A 180 -3.62 17.17 22.89
C ALA A 180 -2.25 16.59 22.54
N ASP A 181 -1.50 16.06 23.51
CA ASP A 181 -0.22 15.38 23.26
C ASP A 181 -0.42 14.08 22.48
N LEU A 182 -1.46 13.30 22.80
CA LEU A 182 -1.78 12.08 22.09
C LEU A 182 -2.27 12.38 20.66
N GLU A 183 -3.09 13.41 20.47
CA GLU A 183 -3.51 13.88 19.15
C GLU A 183 -2.32 14.32 18.31
N LYS A 184 -1.38 15.04 18.92
CA LYS A 184 -0.14 15.46 18.27
C LYS A 184 0.75 14.28 17.90
N GLU A 185 0.88 13.29 18.80
CA GLU A 185 1.65 12.06 18.57
C GLU A 185 1.13 11.28 17.36
N PHE A 186 -0.21 11.16 17.23
CA PHE A 186 -0.85 10.42 16.13
C PHE A 186 -1.28 11.30 14.96
N SER A 187 -0.91 12.58 14.94
CA SER A 187 -0.92 13.42 13.72
C SER A 187 0.35 13.14 12.92
N ASN A 188 0.24 12.21 11.97
CA ASN A 188 1.41 11.64 11.29
C ASN A 188 2.21 12.66 10.48
N GLU A 189 1.58 13.76 10.02
CA GLU A 189 2.27 14.88 9.36
C GLU A 189 3.27 15.57 10.28
N LYS A 190 3.10 15.46 11.60
CA LYS A 190 4.00 16.03 12.62
C LYS A 190 5.12 15.06 13.03
N GLN A 191 5.07 13.82 12.53
CA GLN A 191 6.00 12.74 12.88
C GLN A 191 6.97 12.38 11.74
N VAL A 192 6.89 13.10 10.62
CA VAL A 192 7.76 12.87 9.47
C VAL A 192 9.21 13.24 9.82
N THR A 193 10.14 12.34 9.51
CA THR A 193 11.59 12.51 9.69
C THR A 193 12.32 12.14 8.39
N LYS A 194 13.63 12.30 8.38
CA LYS A 194 14.47 11.87 7.24
C LYS A 194 14.49 10.36 7.02
N GLU A 195 14.14 9.59 8.04
CA GLU A 195 14.02 8.13 7.99
C GLU A 195 12.63 7.66 7.53
N THR A 196 11.64 8.56 7.47
CA THR A 196 10.30 8.24 6.98
C THR A 196 10.38 7.83 5.51
N PRO A 197 9.84 6.66 5.13
CA PRO A 197 9.92 6.19 3.76
C PRO A 197 9.10 7.05 2.81
N ARG A 198 9.53 7.05 1.53
CA ARG A 198 8.79 7.74 0.47
C ARG A 198 7.33 7.34 0.44
N ALA A 199 6.46 8.31 0.17
CA ALA A 199 5.02 8.12 0.06
C ALA A 199 4.51 8.43 -1.35
N PHE A 200 3.50 7.68 -1.77
CA PHE A 200 2.60 8.02 -2.87
C PHE A 200 1.23 8.26 -2.25
N ILE A 201 0.70 9.49 -2.37
CA ILE A 201 -0.58 9.88 -1.76
C ILE A 201 -1.54 10.28 -2.87
N VAL A 202 -2.76 9.76 -2.81
CA VAL A 202 -3.86 10.08 -3.73
C VAL A 202 -5.10 10.44 -2.92
N TYR A 203 -5.71 11.56 -3.25
CA TYR A 203 -7.02 11.96 -2.73
C TYR A 203 -7.76 12.79 -3.79
N SER A 204 -9.07 12.95 -3.66
CA SER A 204 -9.87 13.82 -4.51
C SER A 204 -10.20 15.13 -3.78
N ASP A 205 -10.38 16.20 -4.54
CA ASP A 205 -10.61 17.54 -3.99
C ASP A 205 -12.03 17.72 -3.42
N ASP A 206 -12.98 16.90 -3.85
CA ASP A 206 -14.36 16.87 -3.33
C ASP A 206 -14.49 16.16 -1.97
N GLU A 207 -13.43 15.47 -1.52
CA GLU A 207 -13.33 14.88 -0.18
C GLU A 207 -12.72 15.86 0.86
N CYS A 208 -12.66 17.14 0.53
CA CYS A 208 -12.02 18.20 1.34
C CYS A 208 -12.62 18.48 2.74
N ASN A 209 -13.55 17.67 3.21
CA ASN A 209 -13.96 17.70 4.61
C ASN A 209 -13.15 16.74 5.51
N ASP A 210 -12.21 15.99 4.93
CA ASP A 210 -11.38 15.01 5.65
C ASP A 210 -9.92 15.47 5.74
N SER A 211 -9.24 14.99 6.76
CA SER A 211 -7.89 15.38 7.19
C SER A 211 -6.78 15.30 6.13
N ALA A 212 -7.01 14.69 4.98
CA ALA A 212 -6.08 14.69 3.85
C ALA A 212 -6.04 16.06 3.14
N CYS A 213 -7.12 16.86 3.26
CA CYS A 213 -7.26 18.16 2.62
C CYS A 213 -6.45 19.28 3.26
N ALA A 214 -5.94 19.07 4.47
CA ALA A 214 -5.09 20.06 5.17
C ALA A 214 -3.79 20.42 4.40
N MET A 215 -3.51 19.69 3.33
CA MET A 215 -2.30 19.87 2.51
C MET A 215 -2.56 20.52 1.14
N SER A 216 -3.82 20.86 0.80
CA SER A 216 -4.13 21.48 -0.51
C SER A 216 -4.78 22.86 -0.37
N ASP A 217 -4.18 23.87 -1.04
CA ASP A 217 -4.82 25.15 -1.32
C ASP A 217 -5.82 24.97 -2.49
N ASN A 218 -7.10 25.13 -2.20
CA ASN A 218 -8.21 25.42 -3.11
C ASN A 218 -7.95 25.27 -4.62
N SER A 219 -8.16 24.09 -5.18
CA SER A 219 -8.40 23.94 -6.62
C SER A 219 -8.84 22.51 -6.98
N ASP A 220 -9.66 22.35 -8.04
CA ASP A 220 -10.16 21.11 -8.65
C ASP A 220 -9.02 20.15 -9.10
N PHE A 221 -8.17 19.66 -8.19
CA PHE A 221 -6.99 18.88 -8.53
C PHE A 221 -6.99 17.52 -7.84
N LEU A 222 -6.69 16.47 -8.60
CA LEU A 222 -6.16 15.24 -8.06
C LEU A 222 -4.69 15.49 -7.70
N CYS A 223 -4.36 15.54 -6.42
CA CYS A 223 -3.00 15.73 -5.96
C CYS A 223 -2.31 14.39 -5.71
N ILE A 224 -1.16 14.20 -6.34
CA ILE A 224 -0.30 13.06 -6.11
C ILE A 224 1.00 13.58 -5.52
N TYR A 225 1.28 13.20 -4.27
CA TYR A 225 2.50 13.59 -3.59
C TYR A 225 3.50 12.45 -3.55
N PHE A 226 4.73 12.73 -4.00
CA PHE A 226 5.86 11.84 -3.77
C PHE A 226 6.76 12.47 -2.72
N PHE A 227 6.89 11.81 -1.57
CA PHE A 227 7.84 12.23 -0.54
C PHE A 227 9.12 11.41 -0.68
N SER A 228 10.27 12.11 -0.76
CA SER A 228 11.58 11.51 -0.50
C SER A 228 12.24 12.31 0.62
N ALA A 229 13.18 11.70 1.33
CA ALA A 229 13.87 12.30 2.49
C ALA A 229 14.52 13.69 2.27
N ALA A 230 14.53 14.19 1.03
CA ALA A 230 15.12 15.47 0.66
C ALA A 230 14.22 16.38 -0.20
N GLN A 231 13.09 15.86 -0.73
CA GLN A 231 12.24 16.63 -1.65
C GLN A 231 10.79 16.14 -1.59
N VAL A 232 9.86 17.08 -1.53
CA VAL A 232 8.44 16.86 -1.83
C VAL A 232 8.25 17.14 -3.31
N ILE A 233 7.92 16.12 -4.10
CA ILE A 233 7.56 16.29 -5.48
C ILE A 233 6.04 16.27 -5.54
N HIS A 234 5.46 17.44 -5.82
CA HIS A 234 4.03 17.62 -5.93
C HIS A 234 3.62 17.55 -7.40
N TYR A 235 2.84 16.56 -7.76
CA TYR A 235 2.19 16.50 -9.06
C TYR A 235 0.72 16.82 -8.88
N CYS A 236 0.30 18.01 -9.35
CA CYS A 236 -1.11 18.33 -9.48
C CYS A 236 -1.61 17.86 -10.83
N PHE A 237 -2.63 17.03 -10.82
CA PHE A 237 -3.34 16.60 -12.03
C PHE A 237 -4.67 17.33 -12.10
N ARG A 238 -4.82 18.25 -13.02
CA ARG A 238 -6.11 18.88 -13.29
C ARG A 238 -6.90 18.04 -14.28
N ILE A 239 -8.04 17.53 -13.87
CA ILE A 239 -9.00 16.91 -14.77
C ILE A 239 -9.95 18.01 -15.26
N CYS A 240 -9.65 18.60 -16.41
CA CYS A 240 -10.56 19.53 -17.09
C CYS A 240 -11.22 18.79 -18.24
N GLY A 241 -12.43 18.27 -18.02
CA GLY A 241 -13.12 17.43 -18.99
C GLY A 241 -12.44 16.09 -19.23
N LYS A 242 -11.96 15.83 -20.46
CA LYS A 242 -11.24 14.59 -20.85
C LYS A 242 -9.73 14.77 -20.94
N ILE A 243 -9.18 15.91 -20.52
CA ILE A 243 -7.74 16.21 -20.66
C ILE A 243 -7.10 16.23 -19.28
N LEU A 244 -6.12 15.35 -19.09
CA LEU A 244 -5.25 15.31 -17.92
C LEU A 244 -4.12 16.34 -18.10
N ILE A 245 -4.09 17.41 -17.29
CA ILE A 245 -2.99 18.36 -17.25
C ILE A 245 -2.11 18.02 -16.05
N VAL A 246 -0.84 17.71 -16.30
CA VAL A 246 0.14 17.43 -15.26
C VAL A 246 0.95 18.70 -14.99
N SER A 247 0.85 19.22 -13.77
CA SER A 247 1.73 20.29 -13.28
C SER A 247 2.65 19.72 -12.21
N CYS A 248 3.95 19.96 -12.32
CA CYS A 248 4.95 19.48 -11.37
C CYS A 248 5.51 20.68 -10.59
N CYS A 249 5.31 20.71 -9.27
CA CYS A 249 6.00 21.62 -8.37
C CYS A 249 6.98 20.84 -7.50
N VAL A 250 8.24 21.24 -7.50
CA VAL A 250 9.25 20.69 -6.57
C VAL A 250 9.33 21.66 -5.40
N ILE A 251 8.96 21.18 -4.21
CA ILE A 251 9.16 21.94 -2.96
C ILE A 251 10.38 21.33 -2.27
N THR A 252 11.44 22.11 -2.14
CA THR A 252 12.60 21.73 -1.32
C THR A 252 12.32 22.18 0.11
N LEU A 253 12.34 21.24 1.06
CA LEU A 253 12.20 21.52 2.50
C LEU A 253 13.56 21.89 3.09
#